data_d05667a8de650b214d639263ae5d867f
#
_entry.id   d05667a8de650b214d639263ae5d867f
#
_cell.length_a   1.000
_cell.length_b   1.000
_cell.length_c   1.000
_cell.angle_alpha   90.00
_cell.angle_beta   90.00
_cell.angle_gamma   90.00
#
_symmetry.space_group_name_H-M   'P 1'
#
loop_
_entity.id
_entity.type
_entity.pdbx_description
1 polymer ?
#
loop_
_entity_poly.entity_id
_entity_poly.type
_entity_poly.pdbx_seq_one_letter_code
_entity_poly.pdbx_strand_id
1 'polypeptide(L)'
;SWVALARKTPHLLLLTATPEQLGQEAHFQRLQLLDASRFTRFEDYQADESHFIELSSLASALYNNSIDDALLERLASLGIEWHNDSRRALAEILDRHGPGRVVYRNTRRGVSGFFPREVHLHPADSESGRLQWLVDWLKTNRTEKVLLITQTAEVAQELSHHLWHGHGLESTAFHEGLNLIERDRAAAHFASDEDGAQILVCSEIGGEGRNFQFSHHLVLWDLPDHPDVLEQRIGRLDRIGQDQTIHIHLPFLIESEDAVRMRWYHDVLGCIETLQPAAGAIHERFADQWFASPDDADLTQEVQQTLADLNRELESGRDVMLELNSCRQPEADQIASQIAELEHNSAENVVEMAANLLNLHFEELDEGIFELIPSDNMMIPVIPGIPEGGAVITFDRQRALAREDVLFVSWEHPLIVGLMDILTGTQLGQASVALLETKQVPAGQVLLEVQWQIAIPPRLAHALKPYLNHNLLRTLTLEGGTADLSSALTEASLEPQIKTLPVKMVRKLIQSAKDRIPPIYDVGLGHAKAQFDAAVAEAREKHEAACDARIERTRYLASVNPLVNEQDVVKAEMQAEMQRQAWDDVELQPVGVRMILCAPPGTV
;
A
#
# COMPACT_ATOMS: atom_id res chain seq x y z
N SER A 1 8.72 7.42 29.03
CA SER A 1 7.31 7.17 28.73
C SER A 1 7.01 7.53 27.27
N TRP A 2 6.05 6.91 26.65
CA TRP A 2 5.58 7.19 25.28
C TRP A 2 5.21 8.67 25.09
N VAL A 3 4.62 9.31 26.11
CA VAL A 3 4.29 10.75 26.10
C VAL A 3 5.53 11.63 25.90
N ALA A 4 6.64 11.29 26.54
CA ALA A 4 7.88 12.06 26.39
C ALA A 4 8.50 11.87 24.99
N LEU A 5 8.34 10.69 24.39
CA LEU A 5 8.77 10.40 23.03
C LEU A 5 7.90 11.16 22.01
N ALA A 6 6.58 11.05 22.14
CA ALA A 6 5.63 11.73 21.26
C ALA A 6 5.86 13.26 21.20
N ARG A 7 6.14 13.89 22.34
CA ARG A 7 6.43 15.33 22.41
C ARG A 7 7.73 15.75 21.73
N LYS A 8 8.67 14.83 21.52
CA LYS A 8 9.95 15.08 20.84
C LYS A 8 9.94 14.73 19.35
N THR A 9 8.92 14.01 18.92
CA THR A 9 8.81 13.53 17.54
C THR A 9 8.06 14.57 16.71
N PRO A 10 8.59 15.04 15.58
CA PRO A 10 7.93 16.06 14.76
C PRO A 10 6.64 15.53 14.10
N HIS A 11 6.56 14.20 13.85
CA HIS A 11 5.40 13.54 13.27
C HIS A 11 5.14 12.23 14.00
N LEU A 12 3.88 11.95 14.29
CA LEU A 12 3.44 10.73 14.98
C LEU A 12 2.29 10.09 14.20
N LEU A 13 2.45 8.82 13.85
CA LEU A 13 1.41 7.98 13.27
C LEU A 13 1.13 6.82 14.22
N LEU A 14 -0.11 6.71 14.69
CA LEU A 14 -0.57 5.60 15.53
C LEU A 14 -1.44 4.67 14.68
N LEU A 15 -1.00 3.42 14.52
CA LEU A 15 -1.74 2.37 13.82
C LEU A 15 -2.33 1.39 14.83
N THR A 16 -3.62 1.12 14.74
CA THR A 16 -4.31 0.15 15.58
C THR A 16 -5.49 -0.47 14.84
N ALA A 17 -5.69 -1.77 14.98
CA ALA A 17 -6.87 -2.47 14.48
C ALA A 17 -8.10 -2.21 15.36
N THR A 18 -7.88 -1.95 16.66
CA THR A 18 -8.92 -1.85 17.68
C THR A 18 -8.66 -0.64 18.59
N PRO A 19 -9.01 0.58 18.13
CA PRO A 19 -8.68 1.81 18.87
C PRO A 19 -9.32 1.90 20.25
N GLU A 20 -10.46 1.25 20.49
CA GLU A 20 -11.27 1.35 21.72
C GLU A 20 -11.19 0.12 22.65
N GLN A 21 -10.43 -0.91 22.28
CA GLN A 21 -10.30 -2.17 23.03
C GLN A 21 -9.89 -2.00 24.52
N LEU A 22 -9.18 -0.92 24.83
CA LEU A 22 -8.77 -0.56 26.21
C LEU A 22 -9.71 0.48 26.87
N GLY A 23 -10.89 0.69 26.29
CA GLY A 23 -11.87 1.67 26.74
C GLY A 23 -11.67 3.10 26.21
N GLN A 24 -12.71 3.92 26.33
CA GLN A 24 -12.74 5.28 25.81
C GLN A 24 -11.65 6.19 26.39
N GLU A 25 -11.29 6.02 27.67
CA GLU A 25 -10.22 6.81 28.30
C GLU A 25 -8.84 6.54 27.67
N ALA A 26 -8.53 5.27 27.41
CA ALA A 26 -7.28 4.89 26.75
C ALA A 26 -7.23 5.39 25.29
N HIS A 27 -8.36 5.39 24.58
CA HIS A 27 -8.48 5.99 23.26
C HIS A 27 -8.25 7.50 23.31
N PHE A 28 -8.89 8.20 24.25
CA PHE A 28 -8.69 9.63 24.47
C PHE A 28 -7.21 9.98 24.77
N GLN A 29 -6.53 9.19 25.60
CA GLN A 29 -5.10 9.39 25.87
C GLN A 29 -4.24 9.25 24.61
N ARG A 30 -4.58 8.36 23.67
CA ARG A 30 -3.89 8.26 22.38
C ARG A 30 -4.15 9.49 21.51
N LEU A 31 -5.37 10.01 21.49
CA LEU A 31 -5.71 11.27 20.80
C LEU A 31 -4.94 12.47 21.38
N GLN A 32 -4.75 12.51 22.71
CA GLN A 32 -3.91 13.53 23.34
C GLN A 32 -2.43 13.45 22.92
N LEU A 33 -1.92 12.24 22.59
CA LEU A 33 -0.56 12.11 22.05
C LEU A 33 -0.44 12.72 20.65
N LEU A 34 -1.50 12.64 19.84
CA LEU A 34 -1.54 13.20 18.48
C LEU A 34 -1.72 14.71 18.51
N ASP A 35 -2.66 15.22 19.32
CA ASP A 35 -2.93 16.65 19.44
C ASP A 35 -3.47 17.02 20.83
N ALA A 36 -2.57 17.34 21.75
CA ALA A 36 -2.91 17.74 23.10
C ALA A 36 -3.67 19.09 23.19
N SER A 37 -3.66 19.90 22.13
CA SER A 37 -4.37 21.17 22.09
C SER A 37 -5.85 21.01 21.78
N ARG A 38 -6.21 19.94 21.05
CA ARG A 38 -7.59 19.59 20.70
C ARG A 38 -8.25 18.71 21.76
N PHE A 39 -7.53 17.73 22.27
CA PHE A 39 -8.04 16.75 23.23
C PHE A 39 -7.59 17.13 24.64
N THR A 40 -8.24 18.15 25.22
CA THR A 40 -7.82 18.74 26.50
C THR A 40 -8.40 18.03 27.70
N ARG A 41 -9.69 17.67 27.69
CA ARG A 41 -10.41 17.07 28.82
C ARG A 41 -11.27 15.92 28.38
N PHE A 42 -11.26 14.84 29.16
CA PHE A 42 -12.01 13.63 28.86
C PHE A 42 -13.53 13.86 29.00
N GLU A 43 -13.95 14.69 29.95
CA GLU A 43 -15.35 15.00 30.17
C GLU A 43 -15.98 15.73 28.98
N ASP A 44 -15.23 16.65 28.34
CA ASP A 44 -15.67 17.35 27.16
C ASP A 44 -15.79 16.38 25.97
N TYR A 45 -14.84 15.45 25.84
CA TYR A 45 -14.86 14.40 24.84
C TYR A 45 -16.06 13.46 24.96
N GLN A 46 -16.47 13.10 26.20
CA GLN A 46 -17.67 12.30 26.46
C GLN A 46 -18.98 13.07 26.22
N ALA A 47 -19.03 14.36 26.58
CA ALA A 47 -20.21 15.19 26.36
C ALA A 47 -20.58 15.33 24.88
N ASP A 48 -19.57 15.32 24.00
CA ASP A 48 -19.74 15.40 22.54
C ASP A 48 -20.31 14.11 21.92
N GLU A 49 -20.31 12.97 22.64
CA GLU A 49 -20.69 11.67 22.09
C GLU A 49 -22.16 11.58 21.66
N SER A 50 -23.07 12.09 22.48
CA SER A 50 -24.51 12.13 22.14
C SER A 50 -24.79 13.02 20.90
N HIS A 51 -24.05 14.10 20.75
CA HIS A 51 -24.15 14.97 19.58
C HIS A 51 -23.59 14.27 18.31
N PHE A 52 -22.53 13.47 18.46
CA PHE A 52 -21.97 12.69 17.35
C PHE A 52 -22.93 11.60 16.85
N ILE A 53 -23.68 10.94 17.72
CA ILE A 53 -24.69 9.94 17.32
C ILE A 53 -25.77 10.59 16.43
N GLU A 54 -26.22 11.78 16.80
CA GLU A 54 -27.20 12.53 16.03
C GLU A 54 -26.66 12.93 14.65
N LEU A 55 -25.47 13.50 14.60
CA LEU A 55 -24.81 13.90 13.35
C LEU A 55 -24.51 12.70 12.45
N SER A 56 -24.15 11.56 13.02
CA SER A 56 -23.91 10.30 12.34
C SER A 56 -25.15 9.78 11.63
N SER A 57 -26.32 9.88 12.27
CA SER A 57 -27.60 9.49 11.65
C SER A 57 -27.95 10.38 10.46
N LEU A 58 -27.74 11.70 10.57
CA LEU A 58 -27.92 12.65 9.48
C LEU A 58 -26.96 12.38 8.32
N ALA A 59 -25.69 12.18 8.62
CA ALA A 59 -24.65 11.87 7.63
C ALA A 59 -24.97 10.58 6.86
N SER A 60 -25.40 9.52 7.58
CA SER A 60 -25.81 8.26 6.98
C SER A 60 -27.04 8.41 6.07
N ALA A 61 -28.03 9.19 6.48
CA ALA A 61 -29.21 9.44 5.67
C ALA A 61 -28.88 10.20 4.37
N LEU A 62 -28.00 11.20 4.45
CA LEU A 62 -27.48 11.93 3.28
C LEU A 62 -26.66 11.03 2.36
N TYR A 63 -25.79 10.19 2.92
CA TYR A 63 -24.98 9.24 2.15
C TYR A 63 -25.85 8.24 1.38
N ASN A 64 -26.89 7.71 2.03
CA ASN A 64 -27.85 6.78 1.44
C ASN A 64 -28.94 7.48 0.59
N ASN A 65 -28.87 8.80 0.45
CA ASN A 65 -29.83 9.61 -0.28
C ASN A 65 -31.27 9.45 0.22
N SER A 66 -31.46 9.22 1.53
CA SER A 66 -32.76 9.08 2.21
C SER A 66 -33.16 10.44 2.74
N ILE A 67 -33.83 11.23 1.90
CA ILE A 67 -34.20 12.62 2.21
C ILE A 67 -35.67 12.66 2.61
N ASP A 68 -35.96 13.17 3.81
CA ASP A 68 -37.29 13.48 4.31
C ASP A 68 -37.34 14.90 4.90
N ASP A 69 -38.57 15.37 5.22
CA ASP A 69 -38.77 16.71 5.75
C ASP A 69 -38.10 16.89 7.13
N ALA A 70 -38.05 15.86 7.94
CA ALA A 70 -37.41 15.88 9.26
C ALA A 70 -35.87 16.08 9.13
N LEU A 71 -35.23 15.43 8.16
CA LEU A 71 -33.81 15.63 7.84
C LEU A 71 -33.54 17.07 7.39
N LEU A 72 -34.43 17.64 6.55
CA LEU A 72 -34.28 19.01 6.06
C LEU A 72 -34.39 20.04 7.21
N GLU A 73 -35.35 19.85 8.13
CA GLU A 73 -35.49 20.69 9.33
C GLU A 73 -34.24 20.61 10.22
N ARG A 74 -33.66 19.42 10.37
CA ARG A 74 -32.45 19.23 11.17
C ARG A 74 -31.21 19.86 10.52
N LEU A 75 -31.04 19.74 9.18
CA LEU A 75 -30.00 20.45 8.45
C LEU A 75 -30.10 21.97 8.65
N ALA A 76 -31.30 22.52 8.55
CA ALA A 76 -31.55 23.93 8.78
C ALA A 76 -31.21 24.36 10.22
N SER A 77 -31.49 23.53 11.23
CA SER A 77 -31.12 23.80 12.64
C SER A 77 -29.63 23.82 12.88
N LEU A 78 -28.84 23.10 12.07
CA LEU A 78 -27.37 23.11 12.07
C LEU A 78 -26.78 24.24 11.20
N GLY A 79 -27.64 25.08 10.60
CA GLY A 79 -27.23 26.18 9.72
C GLY A 79 -26.73 25.71 8.37
N ILE A 80 -27.14 24.52 7.91
CA ILE A 80 -26.74 23.94 6.62
C ILE A 80 -27.89 24.19 5.63
N GLU A 81 -27.60 24.91 4.55
CA GLU A 81 -28.58 25.20 3.51
C GLU A 81 -28.73 23.99 2.56
N TRP A 82 -29.98 23.55 2.37
CA TRP A 82 -30.26 22.48 1.42
C TRP A 82 -30.33 22.99 -0.02
N HIS A 83 -29.44 22.51 -0.87
CA HIS A 83 -29.33 22.85 -2.29
C HIS A 83 -29.76 21.71 -3.23
N ASN A 84 -30.55 20.76 -2.75
CA ASN A 84 -30.92 19.55 -3.48
C ASN A 84 -29.73 18.67 -3.87
N ASP A 85 -28.69 18.69 -3.05
CA ASP A 85 -27.43 17.97 -3.24
C ASP A 85 -26.98 17.35 -1.90
N SER A 86 -27.23 16.04 -1.75
CA SER A 86 -26.90 15.28 -0.55
C SER A 86 -25.39 15.25 -0.29
N ARG A 87 -24.57 15.20 -1.34
CA ARG A 87 -23.10 15.15 -1.21
C ARG A 87 -22.56 16.46 -0.66
N ARG A 88 -23.08 17.58 -1.16
CA ARG A 88 -22.69 18.91 -0.67
C ARG A 88 -23.09 19.10 0.80
N ALA A 89 -24.30 18.70 1.18
CA ALA A 89 -24.76 18.76 2.56
C ALA A 89 -23.93 17.85 3.48
N LEU A 90 -23.62 16.64 3.03
CA LEU A 90 -22.75 15.71 3.74
C LEU A 90 -21.33 16.30 3.93
N ALA A 91 -20.73 16.85 2.88
CA ALA A 91 -19.42 17.49 2.97
C ALA A 91 -19.42 18.64 3.99
N GLU A 92 -20.49 19.42 4.05
CA GLU A 92 -20.63 20.51 5.00
C GLU A 92 -20.78 20.03 6.45
N ILE A 93 -21.52 18.92 6.69
CA ILE A 93 -21.57 18.26 8.01
C ILE A 93 -20.16 17.80 8.43
N LEU A 94 -19.47 17.08 7.55
CA LEU A 94 -18.13 16.57 7.83
C LEU A 94 -17.12 17.70 8.06
N ASP A 95 -17.26 18.82 7.38
CA ASP A 95 -16.39 19.98 7.57
C ASP A 95 -16.62 20.68 8.90
N ARG A 96 -17.89 20.85 9.30
CA ARG A 96 -18.24 21.57 10.54
C ARG A 96 -18.09 20.72 11.80
N HIS A 97 -18.40 19.45 11.71
CA HIS A 97 -18.56 18.55 12.86
C HIS A 97 -17.68 17.29 12.80
N GLY A 98 -16.98 17.06 11.71
CA GLY A 98 -16.11 15.89 11.58
C GLY A 98 -14.89 15.93 12.52
N PRO A 99 -14.27 14.78 12.79
CA PRO A 99 -13.15 14.64 13.75
C PRO A 99 -11.86 15.32 13.28
N GLY A 100 -11.91 16.09 12.23
CA GLY A 100 -10.76 16.74 11.64
C GLY A 100 -9.85 15.74 10.90
N ARG A 101 -8.59 16.12 10.71
CA ARG A 101 -7.58 15.30 10.00
C ARG A 101 -6.70 14.46 10.94
N VAL A 102 -7.16 14.21 12.16
CA VAL A 102 -6.36 13.54 13.19
C VAL A 102 -6.65 12.04 13.24
N VAL A 103 -7.89 11.65 12.95
CA VAL A 103 -8.32 10.26 13.02
C VAL A 103 -8.89 9.83 11.67
N TYR A 104 -8.40 8.69 11.17
CA TYR A 104 -8.90 8.02 9.98
C TYR A 104 -9.31 6.60 10.37
N ARG A 105 -10.48 6.17 9.93
CA ARG A 105 -10.98 4.81 10.17
C ARG A 105 -11.50 4.22 8.88
N ASN A 106 -11.04 3.03 8.56
CA ASN A 106 -11.60 2.22 7.49
C ASN A 106 -12.33 1.03 8.13
N THR A 107 -13.55 0.76 7.68
CA THR A 107 -14.28 -0.44 8.04
C THR A 107 -14.45 -1.32 6.81
N ARG A 108 -14.77 -2.59 7.02
CA ARG A 108 -15.05 -3.53 5.93
C ARG A 108 -16.18 -3.07 5.00
N ARG A 109 -17.16 -2.31 5.51
CA ARG A 109 -18.27 -1.76 4.71
C ARG A 109 -17.82 -0.68 3.74
N GLY A 110 -16.82 0.11 4.13
CA GLY A 110 -16.26 1.21 3.32
C GLY A 110 -15.18 0.78 2.33
N VAL A 111 -14.71 -0.47 2.41
CA VAL A 111 -13.61 -0.98 1.58
C VAL A 111 -14.11 -2.16 0.76
N SER A 112 -13.99 -2.07 -0.56
CA SER A 112 -14.26 -3.20 -1.46
C SER A 112 -13.13 -4.23 -1.40
N GLY A 113 -13.41 -5.49 -1.72
CA GLY A 113 -12.40 -6.55 -1.82
C GLY A 113 -12.40 -7.54 -0.66
N PHE A 114 -13.46 -7.58 0.14
CA PHE A 114 -13.73 -8.69 1.07
C PHE A 114 -14.76 -9.64 0.46
N PHE A 115 -14.52 -10.93 0.63
CA PHE A 115 -15.40 -11.99 0.15
C PHE A 115 -16.22 -12.60 1.30
N PRO A 116 -17.36 -13.27 1.01
CA PRO A 116 -18.16 -13.95 2.02
C PRO A 116 -17.37 -15.06 2.72
N ARG A 117 -17.77 -15.38 3.95
CA ARG A 117 -17.31 -16.55 4.70
C ARG A 117 -18.40 -17.61 4.65
N GLU A 118 -18.05 -18.84 4.31
CA GLU A 118 -18.93 -20.00 4.36
C GLU A 118 -18.43 -21.00 5.38
N VAL A 119 -19.26 -21.37 6.34
CA VAL A 119 -18.90 -22.28 7.43
C VAL A 119 -19.39 -23.68 7.12
N HIS A 120 -18.47 -24.65 7.25
CA HIS A 120 -18.71 -26.08 7.03
C HIS A 120 -18.45 -26.86 8.31
N LEU A 121 -19.52 -27.35 8.95
CA LEU A 121 -19.45 -28.13 10.18
C LEU A 121 -19.22 -29.61 9.87
N HIS A 122 -18.21 -30.22 10.49
CA HIS A 122 -17.84 -31.63 10.30
C HIS A 122 -17.81 -32.37 11.64
N PRO A 123 -19.00 -32.85 12.14
CA PRO A 123 -19.06 -33.60 13.38
C PRO A 123 -18.39 -34.96 13.22
N ALA A 124 -17.62 -35.38 14.21
CA ALA A 124 -16.94 -36.66 14.28
C ALA A 124 -17.19 -37.36 15.63
N ASP A 125 -17.28 -38.67 15.61
CA ASP A 125 -17.48 -39.50 16.82
C ASP A 125 -16.16 -39.80 17.56
N SER A 126 -15.00 -39.59 16.90
CA SER A 126 -13.68 -39.88 17.44
C SER A 126 -12.59 -39.06 16.75
N GLU A 127 -11.42 -38.93 17.41
CA GLU A 127 -10.25 -38.25 16.82
C GLU A 127 -9.80 -38.94 15.51
N SER A 128 -9.89 -40.26 15.41
CA SER A 128 -9.60 -41.00 14.18
C SER A 128 -10.59 -40.66 13.07
N GLY A 129 -11.88 -40.48 13.40
CA GLY A 129 -12.90 -40.05 12.44
C GLY A 129 -12.67 -38.64 11.94
N ARG A 130 -12.30 -37.73 12.84
CA ARG A 130 -11.94 -36.35 12.55
C ARG A 130 -10.72 -36.26 11.61
N LEU A 131 -9.68 -37.03 11.90
CA LEU A 131 -8.50 -37.10 11.05
C LEU A 131 -8.80 -37.75 9.68
N GLN A 132 -9.63 -38.82 9.66
CA GLN A 132 -10.05 -39.49 8.41
C GLN A 132 -10.82 -38.50 7.51
N TRP A 133 -11.71 -37.67 8.09
CA TRP A 133 -12.40 -36.64 7.33
C TRP A 133 -11.38 -35.68 6.64
N LEU A 134 -10.37 -35.21 7.35
CA LEU A 134 -9.35 -34.32 6.79
C LEU A 134 -8.60 -34.97 5.63
N VAL A 135 -8.17 -36.22 5.82
CA VAL A 135 -7.47 -36.99 4.80
C VAL A 135 -8.34 -37.21 3.55
N ASP A 136 -9.61 -37.56 3.72
CA ASP A 136 -10.52 -37.78 2.61
C ASP A 136 -10.84 -36.49 1.87
N TRP A 137 -11.00 -35.40 2.61
CA TRP A 137 -11.22 -34.07 2.03
C TRP A 137 -10.02 -33.64 1.19
N LEU A 138 -8.80 -33.72 1.72
CA LEU A 138 -7.56 -33.37 1.00
C LEU A 138 -7.37 -34.25 -0.26
N LYS A 139 -7.65 -35.54 -0.19
CA LYS A 139 -7.57 -36.44 -1.36
C LYS A 139 -8.57 -36.10 -2.44
N THR A 140 -9.74 -35.60 -2.06
CA THR A 140 -10.81 -35.23 -2.99
C THR A 140 -10.54 -33.88 -3.66
N ASN A 141 -9.94 -32.96 -2.93
CA ASN A 141 -9.71 -31.58 -3.36
C ASN A 141 -8.21 -31.29 -3.54
N ARG A 142 -7.54 -32.04 -4.41
CA ARG A 142 -6.07 -32.04 -4.54
C ARG A 142 -5.47 -30.73 -5.04
N THR A 143 -6.26 -29.90 -5.72
CA THR A 143 -5.83 -28.61 -6.27
C THR A 143 -5.97 -27.48 -5.27
N GLU A 144 -6.71 -27.71 -4.17
CA GLU A 144 -7.00 -26.68 -3.19
C GLU A 144 -5.88 -26.57 -2.16
N LYS A 145 -5.43 -25.35 -1.90
CA LYS A 145 -4.49 -25.02 -0.82
C LYS A 145 -5.27 -24.81 0.48
N VAL A 146 -4.80 -25.41 1.57
CA VAL A 146 -5.49 -25.42 2.86
C VAL A 146 -4.59 -24.89 3.96
N LEU A 147 -5.06 -23.86 4.67
CA LEU A 147 -4.46 -23.43 5.92
C LEU A 147 -5.18 -24.14 7.09
N LEU A 148 -4.47 -24.94 7.87
CA LEU A 148 -4.99 -25.52 9.10
C LEU A 148 -4.35 -24.86 10.30
N ILE A 149 -5.16 -24.37 11.23
CA ILE A 149 -4.69 -23.74 12.47
C ILE A 149 -5.10 -24.58 13.67
N THR A 150 -4.15 -24.81 14.56
CA THR A 150 -4.32 -25.49 15.84
C THR A 150 -3.68 -24.68 16.97
N GLN A 151 -4.02 -24.98 18.21
CA GLN A 151 -3.60 -24.21 19.37
C GLN A 151 -2.10 -24.38 19.68
N THR A 152 -1.53 -25.57 19.47
CA THR A 152 -0.16 -25.88 19.90
C THR A 152 0.76 -26.35 18.78
N ALA A 153 2.08 -26.13 18.96
CA ALA A 153 3.11 -26.60 18.05
C ALA A 153 3.18 -28.12 17.94
N GLU A 154 2.94 -28.83 19.06
CA GLU A 154 2.99 -30.28 19.13
C GLU A 154 1.91 -30.89 18.21
N VAL A 155 0.67 -30.41 18.32
CA VAL A 155 -0.44 -30.88 17.47
C VAL A 155 -0.17 -30.55 16.01
N ALA A 156 0.38 -29.35 15.71
CA ALA A 156 0.72 -28.99 14.34
C ALA A 156 1.77 -29.94 13.73
N GLN A 157 2.81 -30.30 14.49
CA GLN A 157 3.85 -31.24 14.06
C GLN A 157 3.30 -32.65 13.87
N GLU A 158 2.53 -33.15 14.82
CA GLU A 158 1.94 -34.49 14.78
C GLU A 158 1.00 -34.65 13.58
N LEU A 159 0.13 -33.66 13.33
CA LEU A 159 -0.77 -33.66 12.18
C LEU A 159 -0.01 -33.64 10.86
N SER A 160 0.95 -32.72 10.70
CA SER A 160 1.75 -32.64 9.49
C SER A 160 2.52 -33.94 9.23
N HIS A 161 3.16 -34.49 10.26
CA HIS A 161 3.86 -35.77 10.17
C HIS A 161 2.93 -36.94 9.79
N HIS A 162 1.73 -36.98 10.39
CA HIS A 162 0.75 -38.01 10.08
C HIS A 162 0.24 -37.93 8.65
N LEU A 163 -0.07 -36.74 8.16
CA LEU A 163 -0.50 -36.51 6.77
C LEU A 163 0.56 -36.93 5.76
N TRP A 164 1.81 -36.54 6.01
CA TRP A 164 2.93 -36.85 5.13
C TRP A 164 3.28 -38.36 5.15
N HIS A 165 3.62 -38.89 6.33
CA HIS A 165 4.10 -40.26 6.45
C HIS A 165 3.01 -41.33 6.41
N GLY A 166 1.82 -41.01 6.94
CA GLY A 166 0.70 -41.96 6.99
C GLY A 166 -0.10 -42.03 5.70
N HIS A 167 -0.24 -40.92 4.99
CA HIS A 167 -1.17 -40.85 3.86
C HIS A 167 -0.54 -40.34 2.56
N GLY A 168 0.75 -39.97 2.56
CA GLY A 168 1.46 -39.40 1.39
C GLY A 168 0.87 -38.09 0.87
N LEU A 169 0.29 -37.29 1.79
CA LEU A 169 -0.22 -35.96 1.50
C LEU A 169 0.86 -34.94 1.78
N GLU A 170 1.19 -34.12 0.81
CA GLU A 170 2.20 -33.07 0.97
C GLU A 170 1.73 -32.02 1.95
N SER A 171 2.37 -32.00 3.11
CA SER A 171 2.07 -31.12 4.23
C SER A 171 3.34 -30.50 4.78
N THR A 172 3.23 -29.26 5.25
CA THR A 172 4.31 -28.57 5.95
C THR A 172 3.80 -27.98 7.26
N ALA A 173 4.64 -27.97 8.29
CA ALA A 173 4.29 -27.42 9.60
C ALA A 173 4.92 -26.04 9.77
N PHE A 174 4.17 -25.14 10.44
CA PHE A 174 4.61 -23.77 10.72
C PHE A 174 4.29 -23.40 12.17
N HIS A 175 5.31 -23.35 13.02
CA HIS A 175 5.13 -23.17 14.45
C HIS A 175 6.30 -22.40 15.08
N GLU A 176 6.15 -21.98 16.35
CA GLU A 176 7.12 -21.16 17.09
C GLU A 176 8.47 -21.86 17.33
N GLY A 177 8.51 -23.19 17.31
CA GLY A 177 9.75 -23.96 17.44
C GLY A 177 10.67 -23.89 16.22
N LEU A 178 10.19 -23.43 15.06
CA LEU A 178 10.99 -23.23 13.86
C LEU A 178 11.74 -21.91 13.93
N ASN A 179 13.00 -21.88 13.41
CA ASN A 179 13.70 -20.63 13.20
C ASN A 179 13.12 -19.84 12.01
N LEU A 180 13.54 -18.60 11.82
CA LEU A 180 12.98 -17.71 10.79
C LEU A 180 13.12 -18.30 9.37
N ILE A 181 14.30 -18.85 9.05
CA ILE A 181 14.57 -19.44 7.73
C ILE A 181 13.70 -20.67 7.46
N GLU A 182 13.50 -21.53 8.48
CA GLU A 182 12.61 -22.69 8.37
C GLU A 182 11.16 -22.29 8.17
N ARG A 183 10.71 -21.22 8.84
CA ARG A 183 9.36 -20.66 8.65
C ARG A 183 9.20 -20.09 7.24
N ASP A 184 10.19 -19.36 6.73
CA ASP A 184 10.15 -18.83 5.38
C ASP A 184 10.10 -19.93 4.33
N ARG A 185 10.89 -21.01 4.52
CA ARG A 185 10.84 -22.20 3.65
C ARG A 185 9.50 -22.91 3.69
N ALA A 186 8.89 -23.06 4.87
CA ALA A 186 7.59 -23.69 5.00
C ALA A 186 6.50 -22.87 4.30
N ALA A 187 6.51 -21.55 4.45
CA ALA A 187 5.59 -20.65 3.79
C ALA A 187 5.78 -20.66 2.25
N ALA A 188 7.02 -20.60 1.78
CA ALA A 188 7.35 -20.68 0.35
C ALA A 188 6.94 -22.02 -0.26
N HIS A 189 7.18 -23.14 0.45
CA HIS A 189 6.74 -24.47 0.00
C HIS A 189 5.21 -24.58 -0.08
N PHE A 190 4.48 -23.96 0.86
CA PHE A 190 3.01 -23.91 0.78
C PHE A 190 2.53 -23.01 -0.36
N ALA A 191 3.23 -21.91 -0.65
CA ALA A 191 2.85 -20.97 -1.71
C ALA A 191 3.14 -21.48 -3.14
N SER A 192 4.02 -22.46 -3.30
CA SER A 192 4.37 -23.03 -4.62
C SER A 192 3.21 -23.84 -5.21
N ASP A 193 2.86 -23.59 -6.48
CA ASP A 193 1.77 -24.28 -7.17
C ASP A 193 2.19 -25.62 -7.79
N GLU A 194 3.44 -25.74 -8.26
CA GLU A 194 3.89 -26.94 -8.98
C GLU A 194 4.33 -28.08 -8.03
N ASP A 195 5.23 -27.77 -7.08
CA ASP A 195 5.81 -28.77 -6.16
C ASP A 195 5.53 -28.44 -4.67
N GLY A 196 4.49 -27.65 -4.40
CA GLY A 196 4.21 -27.12 -3.07
C GLY A 196 3.31 -28.03 -2.23
N ALA A 197 3.40 -27.84 -0.89
CA ALA A 197 2.50 -28.49 0.04
C ALA A 197 1.04 -28.11 -0.22
N GLN A 198 0.15 -29.10 -0.19
CA GLN A 198 -1.29 -28.87 -0.28
C GLN A 198 -1.84 -28.22 0.99
N ILE A 199 -1.27 -28.56 2.14
CA ILE A 199 -1.73 -28.08 3.44
C ILE A 199 -0.57 -27.53 4.27
N LEU A 200 -0.79 -26.32 4.83
CA LEU A 200 0.07 -25.72 5.85
C LEU A 200 -0.60 -25.91 7.22
N VAL A 201 0.07 -26.59 8.14
CA VAL A 201 -0.43 -26.82 9.50
C VAL A 201 0.27 -25.85 10.45
N CYS A 202 -0.46 -24.86 10.95
CA CYS A 202 0.08 -23.79 11.80
C CYS A 202 -0.32 -23.97 13.27
N SER A 203 0.61 -23.67 14.17
CA SER A 203 0.24 -23.29 15.53
C SER A 203 -0.25 -21.84 15.58
N GLU A 204 -0.92 -21.46 16.67
CA GLU A 204 -1.45 -20.10 16.87
C GLU A 204 -0.40 -19.02 16.71
N ILE A 205 0.69 -19.11 17.45
CA ILE A 205 1.80 -18.15 17.44
C ILE A 205 2.59 -18.23 16.15
N GLY A 206 2.76 -19.43 15.59
CA GLY A 206 3.50 -19.63 14.36
C GLY A 206 2.92 -18.86 13.16
N GLY A 207 1.59 -18.81 13.07
CA GLY A 207 0.88 -18.12 11.99
C GLY A 207 0.82 -16.57 12.10
N GLU A 208 1.26 -15.96 13.20
CA GLU A 208 1.18 -14.51 13.37
C GLU A 208 2.03 -13.73 12.35
N GLY A 209 1.45 -12.65 11.81
CA GLY A 209 2.13 -11.73 10.90
C GLY A 209 2.26 -12.20 9.46
N ARG A 210 1.83 -13.41 9.11
CA ARG A 210 1.90 -13.96 7.74
C ARG A 210 0.59 -13.78 6.97
N ASN A 211 0.72 -13.73 5.65
CA ASN A 211 -0.38 -13.58 4.71
C ASN A 211 -0.48 -14.82 3.81
N PHE A 212 -1.66 -15.45 3.77
CA PHE A 212 -1.94 -16.65 2.99
C PHE A 212 -3.18 -16.46 2.09
N GLN A 213 -3.36 -15.28 1.54
CA GLN A 213 -4.54 -14.90 0.72
C GLN A 213 -4.72 -15.73 -0.55
N PHE A 214 -3.68 -16.38 -1.04
CA PHE A 214 -3.77 -17.34 -2.15
C PHE A 214 -4.52 -18.62 -1.79
N SER A 215 -4.72 -18.89 -0.49
CA SER A 215 -5.57 -19.98 0.01
C SER A 215 -6.93 -19.42 0.42
N HIS A 216 -8.00 -20.14 0.13
CA HIS A 216 -9.36 -19.77 0.53
C HIS A 216 -10.06 -20.86 1.38
N HIS A 217 -9.35 -21.93 1.74
CA HIS A 217 -9.80 -22.94 2.68
C HIS A 217 -9.05 -22.86 4.00
N LEU A 218 -9.80 -22.61 5.09
CA LEU A 218 -9.31 -22.58 6.47
C LEU A 218 -9.89 -23.75 7.26
N VAL A 219 -9.05 -24.56 7.86
CA VAL A 219 -9.47 -25.59 8.82
C VAL A 219 -9.11 -25.10 10.23
N LEU A 220 -10.10 -24.88 11.07
CA LEU A 220 -9.91 -24.63 12.49
C LEU A 220 -9.96 -25.99 13.23
N TRP A 221 -8.77 -26.53 13.50
CA TRP A 221 -8.66 -27.86 14.12
C TRP A 221 -9.17 -27.86 15.56
N ASP A 222 -8.92 -26.79 16.28
CA ASP A 222 -9.48 -26.48 17.58
C ASP A 222 -9.96 -25.03 17.57
N LEU A 223 -10.80 -24.66 18.53
CA LEU A 223 -11.31 -23.31 18.68
C LEU A 223 -10.59 -22.61 19.84
N PRO A 224 -10.17 -21.35 19.67
CA PRO A 224 -9.49 -20.60 20.71
C PRO A 224 -10.44 -20.26 21.88
N ASP A 225 -9.87 -19.82 23.00
CA ASP A 225 -10.67 -19.44 24.16
C ASP A 225 -11.38 -18.09 24.01
N HIS A 226 -10.93 -17.22 23.10
CA HIS A 226 -11.46 -15.87 22.95
C HIS A 226 -11.83 -15.57 21.47
N PRO A 227 -12.97 -14.89 21.19
CA PRO A 227 -13.41 -14.60 19.84
C PRO A 227 -12.46 -13.67 19.06
N ASP A 228 -11.69 -12.81 19.72
CA ASP A 228 -10.71 -11.97 19.03
C ASP A 228 -9.57 -12.80 18.43
N VAL A 229 -9.17 -13.88 19.11
CA VAL A 229 -8.18 -14.82 18.59
C VAL A 229 -8.75 -15.60 17.40
N LEU A 230 -10.04 -15.99 17.48
CA LEU A 230 -10.75 -16.60 16.36
C LEU A 230 -10.74 -15.68 15.13
N GLU A 231 -11.07 -14.40 15.31
CA GLU A 231 -11.04 -13.43 14.22
C GLU A 231 -9.61 -13.22 13.67
N GLN A 232 -8.59 -13.26 14.51
CA GLN A 232 -7.19 -13.22 14.05
C GLN A 232 -6.83 -14.45 13.21
N ARG A 233 -7.31 -15.65 13.57
CA ARG A 233 -7.12 -16.88 12.78
C ARG A 233 -7.79 -16.77 11.41
N ILE A 234 -9.05 -16.34 11.36
CA ILE A 234 -9.80 -16.15 10.13
C ILE A 234 -9.15 -15.05 9.27
N GLY A 235 -8.66 -13.99 9.91
CA GLY A 235 -7.97 -12.88 9.28
C GLY A 235 -6.63 -13.23 8.61
N ARG A 236 -6.13 -14.47 8.69
CA ARG A 236 -4.99 -14.94 7.90
C ARG A 236 -5.34 -15.05 6.41
N LEU A 237 -6.59 -15.40 6.10
CA LEU A 237 -7.12 -15.52 4.74
C LEU A 237 -8.02 -14.34 4.37
N ASP A 238 -8.79 -13.86 5.34
CA ASP A 238 -9.82 -12.84 5.14
C ASP A 238 -9.22 -11.43 5.19
N ARG A 239 -8.59 -11.03 4.09
CA ARG A 239 -7.92 -9.73 3.91
C ARG A 239 -8.29 -9.10 2.57
N ILE A 240 -7.98 -7.82 2.42
CA ILE A 240 -8.04 -7.11 1.14
C ILE A 240 -7.08 -7.81 0.17
N GLY A 241 -7.56 -8.18 -1.02
CA GLY A 241 -6.82 -8.93 -2.01
C GLY A 241 -7.17 -10.43 -2.08
N GLN A 242 -8.06 -10.92 -1.21
CA GLN A 242 -8.75 -12.19 -1.43
C GLN A 242 -9.67 -12.06 -2.65
N ASP A 243 -9.72 -13.08 -3.49
CA ASP A 243 -10.49 -13.10 -4.74
C ASP A 243 -11.62 -14.14 -4.76
N GLN A 244 -11.73 -14.94 -3.69
CA GLN A 244 -12.70 -16.01 -3.57
C GLN A 244 -13.40 -16.03 -2.20
N THR A 245 -14.54 -16.73 -2.13
CA THR A 245 -15.24 -17.06 -0.88
C THR A 245 -14.33 -17.86 0.04
N ILE A 246 -14.30 -17.49 1.32
CA ILE A 246 -13.49 -18.17 2.33
C ILE A 246 -14.31 -19.31 2.93
N HIS A 247 -13.86 -20.54 2.72
CA HIS A 247 -14.47 -21.74 3.26
C HIS A 247 -13.82 -22.11 4.60
N ILE A 248 -14.58 -21.98 5.69
CA ILE A 248 -14.11 -22.28 7.05
C ILE A 248 -14.64 -23.65 7.47
N HIS A 249 -13.74 -24.59 7.63
CA HIS A 249 -14.06 -25.96 8.02
C HIS A 249 -13.83 -26.17 9.51
N LEU A 250 -14.84 -26.65 10.21
CA LEU A 250 -14.83 -26.94 11.65
C LEU A 250 -15.02 -28.44 11.90
N PRO A 251 -13.96 -29.23 11.90
CA PRO A 251 -14.04 -30.62 12.34
C PRO A 251 -14.00 -30.69 13.87
N PHE A 252 -15.06 -31.20 14.50
CA PHE A 252 -15.17 -31.26 15.97
C PHE A 252 -15.74 -32.59 16.45
N LEU A 253 -15.42 -32.96 17.69
CA LEU A 253 -15.99 -34.14 18.34
C LEU A 253 -17.35 -33.77 18.94
N ILE A 254 -18.37 -34.62 18.71
CA ILE A 254 -19.77 -34.36 19.09
C ILE A 254 -19.94 -34.17 20.59
N GLU A 255 -19.21 -34.92 21.42
CA GLU A 255 -19.29 -34.85 22.90
C GLU A 255 -18.00 -34.26 23.48
N SER A 256 -17.61 -33.03 23.05
CA SER A 256 -16.39 -32.39 23.51
C SER A 256 -16.62 -30.93 23.89
N GLU A 257 -15.63 -30.34 24.55
CA GLU A 257 -15.59 -28.90 24.81
C GLU A 257 -15.57 -28.09 23.52
N ASP A 258 -14.95 -28.61 22.45
CA ASP A 258 -14.94 -27.95 21.14
C ASP A 258 -16.35 -27.85 20.53
N ALA A 259 -17.22 -28.85 20.74
CA ALA A 259 -18.61 -28.78 20.29
C ALA A 259 -19.38 -27.67 21.04
N VAL A 260 -19.09 -27.48 22.32
CA VAL A 260 -19.71 -26.40 23.11
C VAL A 260 -19.20 -25.03 22.67
N ARG A 261 -17.88 -24.90 22.43
CA ARG A 261 -17.28 -23.67 21.90
C ARG A 261 -17.79 -23.36 20.48
N MET A 262 -17.94 -24.38 19.62
CA MET A 262 -18.53 -24.20 18.29
C MET A 262 -19.92 -23.60 18.37
N ARG A 263 -20.79 -24.13 19.27
CA ARG A 263 -22.13 -23.57 19.51
C ARG A 263 -22.06 -22.11 19.97
N TRP A 264 -21.13 -21.78 20.87
CA TRP A 264 -20.93 -20.41 21.32
C TRP A 264 -20.56 -19.46 20.18
N TYR A 265 -19.56 -19.80 19.39
CA TYR A 265 -19.06 -18.94 18.32
C TYR A 265 -19.96 -18.91 17.08
N HIS A 266 -20.51 -20.05 16.69
CA HIS A 266 -21.37 -20.18 15.51
C HIS A 266 -22.82 -19.84 15.82
N ASP A 267 -23.47 -20.56 16.77
CA ASP A 267 -24.91 -20.46 16.95
C ASP A 267 -25.32 -19.24 17.80
N VAL A 268 -24.47 -18.84 18.78
CA VAL A 268 -24.81 -17.76 19.72
C VAL A 268 -24.26 -16.43 19.26
N LEU A 269 -22.95 -16.33 19.00
CA LEU A 269 -22.31 -15.09 18.60
C LEU A 269 -22.36 -14.83 17.08
N GLY A 270 -22.44 -15.87 16.24
CA GLY A 270 -22.39 -15.75 14.77
C GLY A 270 -21.07 -15.13 14.25
N CYS A 271 -19.97 -15.23 15.04
CA CYS A 271 -18.73 -14.53 14.75
C CYS A 271 -17.78 -15.29 13.81
N ILE A 272 -18.12 -16.52 13.40
CA ILE A 272 -17.36 -17.26 12.40
C ILE A 272 -17.72 -16.78 10.98
N GLU A 273 -19.03 -16.69 10.69
CA GLU A 273 -19.55 -16.29 9.38
C GLU A 273 -19.41 -14.80 9.12
N THR A 274 -19.62 -13.99 10.16
CA THR A 274 -19.58 -12.53 10.05
C THR A 274 -18.76 -11.92 11.16
N LEU A 275 -18.02 -10.86 10.82
CA LEU A 275 -17.32 -10.06 11.84
C LEU A 275 -18.33 -9.45 12.80
N GLN A 276 -18.16 -9.74 14.10
CA GLN A 276 -18.99 -9.22 15.18
C GLN A 276 -18.15 -8.34 16.09
N PRO A 277 -18.16 -7.01 15.93
CA PRO A 277 -17.30 -6.10 16.70
C PRO A 277 -17.48 -6.19 18.20
N ALA A 278 -18.69 -6.51 18.68
CA ALA A 278 -18.99 -6.64 20.10
C ALA A 278 -18.72 -8.03 20.68
N ALA A 279 -18.30 -9.02 19.87
CA ALA A 279 -18.15 -10.41 20.31
C ALA A 279 -17.21 -10.57 21.50
N GLY A 280 -16.07 -9.85 21.52
CA GLY A 280 -15.13 -9.86 22.64
C GLY A 280 -15.77 -9.38 23.96
N ALA A 281 -16.43 -8.25 23.93
CA ALA A 281 -17.10 -7.68 25.12
C ALA A 281 -18.23 -8.58 25.63
N ILE A 282 -18.99 -9.21 24.73
CA ILE A 282 -20.03 -10.17 25.09
C ILE A 282 -19.41 -11.43 25.69
N HIS A 283 -18.31 -11.90 25.14
CA HIS A 283 -17.61 -13.06 25.67
C HIS A 283 -17.12 -12.79 27.11
N GLU A 284 -16.43 -11.68 27.34
CA GLU A 284 -15.97 -11.29 28.69
C GLU A 284 -17.11 -11.20 29.71
N ARG A 285 -18.30 -10.78 29.26
CA ARG A 285 -19.45 -10.58 30.14
C ARG A 285 -20.23 -11.86 30.45
N PHE A 286 -20.40 -12.73 29.46
CA PHE A 286 -21.38 -13.83 29.54
C PHE A 286 -20.78 -15.24 29.38
N ALA A 287 -19.53 -15.38 28.93
CA ALA A 287 -18.98 -16.70 28.59
C ALA A 287 -18.99 -17.67 29.75
N ASP A 288 -18.51 -17.27 30.93
CA ASP A 288 -18.47 -18.13 32.13
C ASP A 288 -19.87 -18.66 32.50
N GLN A 289 -20.87 -17.78 32.44
CA GLN A 289 -22.25 -18.14 32.77
C GLN A 289 -22.85 -19.04 31.70
N TRP A 290 -22.62 -18.76 30.44
CA TRP A 290 -23.16 -19.54 29.34
C TRP A 290 -22.52 -20.93 29.27
N PHE A 291 -21.20 -21.05 29.41
CA PHE A 291 -20.49 -22.34 29.43
C PHE A 291 -20.90 -23.22 30.63
N ALA A 292 -21.32 -22.62 31.74
CA ALA A 292 -21.88 -23.35 32.87
C ALA A 292 -23.29 -23.92 32.59
N SER A 293 -24.05 -23.33 31.67
CA SER A 293 -25.43 -23.70 31.32
C SER A 293 -25.72 -23.49 29.82
N PRO A 294 -25.07 -24.23 28.92
CA PRO A 294 -25.12 -23.97 27.47
C PRO A 294 -26.47 -24.29 26.82
N ASP A 295 -27.37 -24.95 27.53
CA ASP A 295 -28.73 -25.28 27.09
C ASP A 295 -29.81 -24.33 27.62
N ASP A 296 -29.40 -23.25 28.34
CA ASP A 296 -30.32 -22.23 28.83
C ASP A 296 -30.72 -21.30 27.67
N ALA A 297 -31.97 -21.47 27.21
CA ALA A 297 -32.51 -20.71 26.08
C ALA A 297 -32.70 -19.22 26.42
N ASP A 298 -33.10 -18.91 27.67
CA ASP A 298 -33.37 -17.53 28.10
C ASP A 298 -32.04 -16.76 28.16
N LEU A 299 -30.97 -17.37 28.70
CA LEU A 299 -29.63 -16.81 28.71
C LEU A 299 -29.09 -16.60 27.30
N THR A 300 -29.26 -17.57 26.41
CA THR A 300 -28.85 -17.49 25.01
C THR A 300 -29.54 -16.32 24.31
N GLN A 301 -30.84 -16.13 24.54
CA GLN A 301 -31.60 -15.02 23.97
C GLN A 301 -31.12 -13.67 24.52
N GLU A 302 -30.82 -13.58 25.84
CA GLU A 302 -30.27 -12.38 26.46
C GLU A 302 -28.92 -12.00 25.83
N VAL A 303 -28.04 -12.98 25.65
CA VAL A 303 -26.72 -12.78 25.01
C VAL A 303 -26.88 -12.25 23.58
N GLN A 304 -27.72 -12.90 22.76
CA GLN A 304 -27.94 -12.50 21.38
C GLN A 304 -28.56 -11.09 21.27
N GLN A 305 -29.52 -10.76 22.15
CA GLN A 305 -30.09 -9.43 22.18
C GLN A 305 -29.06 -8.37 22.58
N THR A 306 -28.27 -8.64 23.62
CA THR A 306 -27.22 -7.71 24.08
C THR A 306 -26.14 -7.53 23.00
N LEU A 307 -25.76 -8.59 22.28
CA LEU A 307 -24.83 -8.53 21.16
C LEU A 307 -25.38 -7.64 20.04
N ALA A 308 -26.65 -7.83 19.67
CA ALA A 308 -27.29 -7.04 18.62
C ALA A 308 -27.40 -5.56 19.00
N ASP A 309 -27.69 -5.25 20.26
CA ASP A 309 -27.79 -3.88 20.75
C ASP A 309 -26.41 -3.19 20.79
N LEU A 310 -25.38 -3.86 21.30
CA LEU A 310 -24.01 -3.35 21.30
C LEU A 310 -23.45 -3.16 19.88
N ASN A 311 -23.67 -4.12 18.97
CA ASN A 311 -23.25 -3.96 17.59
C ASN A 311 -23.94 -2.76 16.91
N ARG A 312 -25.25 -2.56 17.17
CA ARG A 312 -25.99 -1.41 16.66
C ARG A 312 -25.46 -0.09 17.23
N GLU A 313 -25.09 -0.07 18.51
CA GLU A 313 -24.50 1.09 19.17
C GLU A 313 -23.12 1.43 18.56
N LEU A 314 -22.25 0.44 18.38
CA LEU A 314 -20.96 0.58 17.72
C LEU A 314 -21.10 1.03 16.26
N GLU A 315 -22.10 0.52 15.54
CA GLU A 315 -22.37 0.85 14.13
C GLU A 315 -23.02 2.24 13.95
N SER A 316 -23.76 2.74 14.92
CA SER A 316 -24.51 4.01 14.81
C SER A 316 -23.77 5.22 15.36
N GLY A 317 -22.63 5.04 16.01
CA GLY A 317 -21.92 6.08 16.74
C GLY A 317 -20.93 6.90 15.91
N ARG A 318 -19.91 7.42 16.60
CA ARG A 318 -18.82 8.25 16.06
C ARG A 318 -18.12 7.61 14.86
N ASP A 319 -18.13 6.29 14.76
CA ASP A 319 -17.49 5.51 13.72
C ASP A 319 -17.94 5.86 12.30
N VAL A 320 -19.26 6.05 12.09
CA VAL A 320 -19.79 6.43 10.77
C VAL A 320 -19.24 7.78 10.32
N MET A 321 -19.12 8.76 11.21
CA MET A 321 -18.53 10.05 10.90
C MET A 321 -17.04 9.94 10.56
N LEU A 322 -16.31 9.05 11.26
CA LEU A 322 -14.90 8.77 10.99
C LEU A 322 -14.72 8.11 9.61
N GLU A 323 -15.55 7.12 9.27
CA GLU A 323 -15.54 6.46 7.97
C GLU A 323 -15.82 7.43 6.82
N LEU A 324 -16.94 8.16 6.90
CA LEU A 324 -17.33 9.11 5.87
C LEU A 324 -16.31 10.24 5.71
N ASN A 325 -15.59 10.61 6.79
CA ASN A 325 -14.50 11.57 6.71
C ASN A 325 -13.22 10.97 6.16
N SER A 326 -12.98 9.68 6.33
CA SER A 326 -11.77 8.98 5.89
C SER A 326 -11.78 8.71 4.38
N CYS A 327 -12.93 8.40 3.82
CA CYS A 327 -13.11 8.08 2.40
C CYS A 327 -14.21 8.98 1.80
N ARG A 328 -13.84 10.21 1.43
CA ARG A 328 -14.76 11.17 0.81
C ARG A 328 -14.89 10.88 -0.67
N GLN A 329 -16.11 10.59 -1.10
CA GLN A 329 -16.49 10.41 -2.48
C GLN A 329 -16.92 11.76 -3.10
N PRO A 330 -16.59 12.07 -4.40
CA PRO A 330 -15.87 11.24 -5.39
C PRO A 330 -14.34 11.41 -5.39
N GLU A 331 -13.77 12.23 -4.51
CA GLU A 331 -12.34 12.56 -4.49
C GLU A 331 -11.49 11.30 -4.25
N ALA A 332 -11.95 10.41 -3.38
CA ALA A 332 -11.26 9.14 -3.10
C ALA A 332 -11.15 8.26 -4.36
N ASP A 333 -12.22 8.17 -5.16
CA ASP A 333 -12.22 7.40 -6.40
C ASP A 333 -11.30 8.00 -7.46
N GLN A 334 -11.23 9.34 -7.54
CA GLN A 334 -10.32 10.03 -8.45
C GLN A 334 -8.87 9.74 -8.09
N ILE A 335 -8.53 9.78 -6.78
CA ILE A 335 -7.18 9.46 -6.30
C ILE A 335 -6.86 7.99 -6.58
N ALA A 336 -7.78 7.07 -6.30
CA ALA A 336 -7.59 5.64 -6.57
C ALA A 336 -7.36 5.37 -8.06
N SER A 337 -8.12 6.03 -8.94
CA SER A 337 -7.94 5.91 -10.40
C SER A 337 -6.57 6.45 -10.85
N GLN A 338 -6.12 7.59 -10.30
CA GLN A 338 -4.80 8.14 -10.60
C GLN A 338 -3.67 7.22 -10.14
N ILE A 339 -3.81 6.59 -8.96
CA ILE A 339 -2.84 5.61 -8.47
C ILE A 339 -2.78 4.40 -9.41
N ALA A 340 -3.94 3.86 -9.82
CA ALA A 340 -4.00 2.72 -10.74
C ALA A 340 -3.37 3.04 -12.10
N GLU A 341 -3.55 4.25 -12.64
CA GLU A 341 -2.88 4.69 -13.87
C GLU A 341 -1.36 4.74 -13.72
N LEU A 342 -0.86 5.17 -12.56
CA LEU A 342 0.58 5.23 -12.29
C LEU A 342 1.20 3.83 -12.10
N GLU A 343 0.45 2.89 -11.54
CA GLU A 343 0.91 1.50 -11.35
C GLU A 343 1.08 0.74 -12.66
N HIS A 344 0.42 1.14 -13.75
CA HIS A 344 0.64 0.56 -15.08
C HIS A 344 2.00 0.93 -15.70
N ASN A 345 2.69 1.95 -15.19
CA ASN A 345 4.05 2.29 -15.60
C ASN A 345 5.07 1.44 -14.82
N SER A 346 5.24 0.20 -15.24
CA SER A 346 6.18 -0.74 -14.64
C SER A 346 7.62 -0.24 -14.72
N ALA A 347 8.37 -0.43 -13.63
CA ALA A 347 9.81 -0.22 -13.57
C ALA A 347 10.63 -1.39 -14.16
N GLU A 348 9.96 -2.42 -14.68
CA GLU A 348 10.55 -3.64 -15.24
C GLU A 348 11.61 -3.37 -16.28
N ASN A 349 11.29 -2.58 -17.32
CA ASN A 349 12.23 -2.22 -18.37
C ASN A 349 13.51 -1.55 -17.83
N VAL A 350 13.41 -0.78 -16.75
CA VAL A 350 14.57 -0.13 -16.11
C VAL A 350 15.46 -1.16 -15.42
N VAL A 351 14.85 -2.12 -14.72
CA VAL A 351 15.59 -3.20 -14.06
C VAL A 351 16.24 -4.10 -15.10
N GLU A 352 15.53 -4.48 -16.15
CA GLU A 352 16.08 -5.30 -17.25
C GLU A 352 17.27 -4.61 -17.93
N MET A 353 17.13 -3.35 -18.33
CA MET A 353 18.23 -2.58 -18.92
C MET A 353 19.42 -2.46 -17.97
N ALA A 354 19.18 -2.18 -16.69
CA ALA A 354 20.23 -2.07 -15.69
C ALA A 354 20.90 -3.42 -15.41
N ALA A 355 20.14 -4.50 -15.36
CA ALA A 355 20.66 -5.86 -15.19
C ALA A 355 21.60 -6.24 -16.35
N ASN A 356 21.18 -5.98 -17.58
CA ASN A 356 22.02 -6.19 -18.76
C ASN A 356 23.29 -5.33 -18.74
N LEU A 357 23.20 -4.05 -18.37
CA LEU A 357 24.35 -3.14 -18.32
C LEU A 357 25.32 -3.50 -17.20
N LEU A 358 24.82 -3.92 -16.05
CA LEU A 358 25.60 -4.21 -14.85
C LEU A 358 26.00 -5.69 -14.72
N ASN A 359 25.65 -6.53 -15.69
CA ASN A 359 25.83 -7.97 -15.71
C ASN A 359 25.20 -8.66 -14.48
N LEU A 360 23.94 -8.36 -14.19
CA LEU A 360 23.16 -9.08 -13.20
C LEU A 360 22.38 -10.21 -13.87
N HIS A 361 22.05 -11.24 -13.12
CA HIS A 361 21.13 -12.27 -13.59
C HIS A 361 19.71 -11.80 -13.32
N PHE A 362 18.90 -11.67 -14.38
CA PHE A 362 17.49 -11.28 -14.33
C PHE A 362 16.71 -12.17 -15.27
N GLU A 363 15.87 -13.04 -14.73
CA GLU A 363 15.11 -14.04 -15.47
C GLU A 363 13.69 -14.12 -14.95
N GLU A 364 12.73 -14.27 -15.86
CA GLU A 364 11.33 -14.49 -15.50
C GLU A 364 11.13 -15.95 -15.11
N LEU A 365 10.68 -16.17 -13.85
CA LEU A 365 10.38 -17.52 -13.32
C LEU A 365 8.96 -17.95 -13.63
N ASP A 366 8.02 -16.99 -13.54
CA ASP A 366 6.59 -17.18 -13.80
C ASP A 366 6.04 -15.86 -14.33
N GLU A 367 4.85 -15.85 -14.90
CA GLU A 367 4.24 -14.66 -15.49
C GLU A 367 4.29 -13.46 -14.53
N GLY A 368 5.14 -12.46 -14.83
CA GLY A 368 5.36 -11.25 -14.04
C GLY A 368 6.07 -11.44 -12.69
N ILE A 369 6.72 -12.60 -12.49
CA ILE A 369 7.59 -12.88 -11.33
C ILE A 369 9.00 -13.16 -11.85
N PHE A 370 9.97 -12.42 -11.33
CA PHE A 370 11.34 -12.43 -11.81
C PHE A 370 12.32 -12.79 -10.70
N GLU A 371 13.39 -13.47 -11.06
CA GLU A 371 14.54 -13.69 -10.18
C GLU A 371 15.65 -12.69 -10.50
N LEU A 372 16.15 -11.98 -9.49
CA LEU A 372 17.28 -11.06 -9.60
C LEU A 372 18.39 -11.51 -8.68
N ILE A 373 19.48 -12.03 -9.28
CA ILE A 373 20.61 -12.59 -8.54
C ILE A 373 21.93 -11.90 -8.95
N PRO A 374 22.90 -11.75 -8.02
CA PRO A 374 24.25 -11.35 -8.34
C PRO A 374 24.92 -12.35 -9.28
N SER A 375 25.64 -11.88 -10.29
CA SER A 375 26.49 -12.74 -11.12
C SER A 375 27.97 -12.62 -10.72
N ASP A 376 28.78 -13.60 -11.10
CA ASP A 376 30.24 -13.61 -10.84
C ASP A 376 30.97 -12.43 -11.49
N ASN A 377 30.39 -11.82 -12.52
CA ASN A 377 30.98 -10.74 -13.30
C ASN A 377 30.18 -9.42 -13.18
N MET A 378 29.40 -9.25 -12.13
CA MET A 378 28.64 -8.02 -11.97
C MET A 378 29.56 -6.80 -11.80
N MET A 379 29.14 -5.66 -12.35
CA MET A 379 29.94 -4.42 -12.38
C MET A 379 29.79 -3.57 -11.11
N ILE A 380 28.95 -3.96 -10.18
CA ILE A 380 28.68 -3.28 -8.90
C ILE A 380 28.96 -4.22 -7.74
N PRO A 381 29.38 -3.73 -6.57
CA PRO A 381 29.72 -4.59 -5.44
C PRO A 381 28.49 -5.22 -4.76
N VAL A 382 27.34 -4.58 -4.83
CA VAL A 382 26.07 -5.00 -4.19
C VAL A 382 24.90 -4.50 -5.03
N ILE A 383 23.86 -5.31 -5.16
CA ILE A 383 22.58 -4.88 -5.77
C ILE A 383 21.81 -4.05 -4.73
N PRO A 384 21.49 -2.77 -5.02
CA PRO A 384 20.81 -1.93 -4.05
C PRO A 384 19.44 -2.50 -3.62
N GLY A 385 19.16 -2.51 -2.33
CA GLY A 385 17.87 -2.92 -1.81
C GLY A 385 17.51 -4.40 -1.98
N ILE A 386 18.45 -5.24 -2.43
CA ILE A 386 18.30 -6.69 -2.60
C ILE A 386 19.28 -7.40 -1.66
N PRO A 387 18.88 -8.50 -0.99
CA PRO A 387 19.77 -9.33 -0.19
C PRO A 387 21.00 -9.84 -0.97
N GLU A 388 22.10 -10.18 -0.28
CA GLU A 388 23.34 -10.66 -0.91
C GLU A 388 23.14 -11.91 -1.80
N GLY A 389 22.16 -12.75 -1.49
CA GLY A 389 21.84 -13.95 -2.26
C GLY A 389 20.90 -13.73 -3.45
N GLY A 390 20.44 -12.50 -3.68
CA GLY A 390 19.38 -12.21 -4.66
C GLY A 390 18.00 -12.22 -4.04
N ALA A 391 16.99 -12.00 -4.86
CA ALA A 391 15.58 -12.05 -4.46
C ALA A 391 14.67 -12.39 -5.64
N VAL A 392 13.50 -12.94 -5.33
CA VAL A 392 12.37 -13.02 -6.25
C VAL A 392 11.59 -11.72 -6.15
N ILE A 393 11.32 -11.09 -7.28
CA ILE A 393 10.69 -9.77 -7.36
C ILE A 393 9.50 -9.77 -8.31
N THR A 394 8.58 -8.84 -8.09
CA THR A 394 7.49 -8.56 -9.04
C THR A 394 7.24 -7.06 -9.13
N PHE A 395 6.71 -6.62 -10.27
CA PHE A 395 6.25 -5.24 -10.49
C PHE A 395 4.73 -5.12 -10.34
N ASP A 396 4.05 -6.22 -10.07
CA ASP A 396 2.61 -6.29 -9.84
C ASP A 396 2.31 -6.33 -8.34
N ARG A 397 1.60 -5.30 -7.85
CA ARG A 397 1.23 -5.17 -6.43
C ARG A 397 0.33 -6.33 -5.97
N GLN A 398 -0.59 -6.80 -6.80
CA GLN A 398 -1.52 -7.87 -6.43
C GLN A 398 -0.79 -9.18 -6.22
N ARG A 399 0.16 -9.51 -7.09
CA ARG A 399 1.02 -10.69 -6.95
C ARG A 399 1.88 -10.63 -5.69
N ALA A 400 2.46 -9.47 -5.40
CA ALA A 400 3.24 -9.27 -4.17
C ALA A 400 2.39 -9.37 -2.89
N LEU A 401 1.14 -8.89 -2.92
CA LEU A 401 0.23 -9.03 -1.79
C LEU A 401 -0.19 -10.49 -1.55
N ALA A 402 -0.23 -11.30 -2.59
CA ALA A 402 -0.56 -12.71 -2.50
C ALA A 402 0.61 -13.59 -2.02
N ARG A 403 1.87 -13.13 -2.16
CA ARG A 403 3.08 -13.91 -1.90
C ARG A 403 4.11 -13.12 -1.13
N GLU A 404 4.37 -13.50 0.12
CA GLU A 404 5.37 -12.83 1.00
C GLU A 404 6.84 -13.09 0.61
N ASP A 405 7.09 -14.15 -0.16
CA ASP A 405 8.42 -14.49 -0.67
C ASP A 405 8.83 -13.65 -1.90
N VAL A 406 7.91 -12.84 -2.43
CA VAL A 406 8.12 -12.01 -3.61
C VAL A 406 8.16 -10.54 -3.21
N LEU A 407 9.25 -9.85 -3.50
CA LEU A 407 9.40 -8.42 -3.22
C LEU A 407 8.67 -7.58 -4.28
N PHE A 408 7.84 -6.66 -3.83
CA PHE A 408 7.24 -5.66 -4.71
C PHE A 408 8.23 -4.56 -5.05
N VAL A 409 8.51 -4.38 -6.33
CA VAL A 409 9.43 -3.35 -6.83
C VAL A 409 8.62 -2.23 -7.50
N SER A 410 8.38 -1.16 -6.73
CA SER A 410 7.83 0.11 -7.24
C SER A 410 8.95 1.08 -7.61
N TRP A 411 8.59 2.24 -8.18
CA TRP A 411 9.55 3.29 -8.51
C TRP A 411 10.31 3.84 -7.29
N GLU A 412 9.74 3.75 -6.09
CA GLU A 412 10.33 4.18 -4.83
C GLU A 412 11.17 3.08 -4.15
N HIS A 413 11.15 1.86 -4.68
CA HIS A 413 11.90 0.76 -4.10
C HIS A 413 13.42 1.07 -4.11
N PRO A 414 14.16 0.73 -3.03
CA PRO A 414 15.59 0.98 -2.95
C PRO A 414 16.41 0.41 -4.12
N LEU A 415 15.95 -0.67 -4.76
CA LEU A 415 16.54 -1.20 -5.98
C LEU A 415 16.54 -0.14 -7.09
N ILE A 416 15.38 0.43 -7.41
CA ILE A 416 15.25 1.40 -8.51
C ILE A 416 16.02 2.67 -8.18
N VAL A 417 15.82 3.21 -6.98
CA VAL A 417 16.52 4.41 -6.53
C VAL A 417 18.03 4.22 -6.59
N GLY A 418 18.54 3.10 -6.07
CA GLY A 418 19.97 2.79 -6.07
C GLY A 418 20.56 2.53 -7.45
N LEU A 419 19.81 1.84 -8.35
CA LEU A 419 20.24 1.69 -9.75
C LEU A 419 20.31 3.04 -10.46
N MET A 420 19.32 3.91 -10.26
CA MET A 420 19.33 5.26 -10.81
C MET A 420 20.50 6.10 -10.25
N ASP A 421 20.80 6.00 -8.96
CA ASP A 421 21.96 6.66 -8.34
C ASP A 421 23.29 6.16 -8.94
N ILE A 422 23.40 4.86 -9.20
CA ILE A 422 24.58 4.27 -9.84
C ILE A 422 24.73 4.78 -11.28
N LEU A 423 23.64 4.80 -12.05
CA LEU A 423 23.66 5.23 -13.45
C LEU A 423 23.92 6.74 -13.58
N THR A 424 23.40 7.56 -12.68
CA THR A 424 23.52 9.02 -12.73
C THR A 424 24.71 9.55 -11.93
N GLY A 425 25.08 8.90 -10.83
CA GLY A 425 26.14 9.34 -9.90
C GLY A 425 27.55 8.82 -10.21
N THR A 426 27.68 7.79 -11.07
CA THR A 426 28.97 7.23 -11.47
C THR A 426 29.35 7.68 -12.88
N GLN A 427 30.58 7.34 -13.31
CA GLN A 427 31.02 7.59 -14.68
C GLN A 427 30.34 6.69 -15.74
N LEU A 428 29.50 5.76 -15.31
CA LEU A 428 28.73 4.87 -16.17
C LEU A 428 27.49 5.62 -16.69
N GLY A 429 27.41 5.80 -18.00
CA GLY A 429 26.19 6.34 -18.64
C GLY A 429 26.07 7.86 -18.78
N GLN A 430 26.94 8.67 -18.16
CA GLN A 430 26.87 10.13 -18.26
C GLN A 430 27.33 10.71 -19.60
N ALA A 431 28.19 10.01 -20.32
CA ALA A 431 28.70 10.46 -21.61
C ALA A 431 28.85 9.30 -22.60
N SER A 432 28.35 9.50 -23.81
CA SER A 432 28.45 8.52 -24.89
C SER A 432 28.85 9.17 -26.22
N VAL A 433 29.36 8.33 -27.14
CA VAL A 433 29.67 8.74 -28.50
C VAL A 433 29.00 7.76 -29.45
N ALA A 434 28.30 8.28 -30.42
CA ALA A 434 27.56 7.51 -31.40
C ALA A 434 27.85 7.98 -32.85
N LEU A 435 27.49 7.16 -33.81
CA LEU A 435 27.54 7.49 -35.24
C LEU A 435 26.11 7.52 -35.80
N LEU A 436 25.77 8.58 -36.52
CA LEU A 436 24.53 8.70 -37.28
C LEU A 436 24.83 8.64 -38.75
N GLU A 437 24.40 7.59 -39.45
CA GLU A 437 24.49 7.50 -40.88
C GLU A 437 23.34 8.26 -41.54
N THR A 438 23.63 9.43 -42.12
CA THR A 438 22.64 10.28 -42.76
C THR A 438 23.19 10.98 -43.99
N LYS A 439 22.29 11.30 -44.93
CA LYS A 439 22.56 12.18 -46.09
C LYS A 439 22.12 13.61 -45.86
N GLN A 440 21.39 13.89 -44.77
CA GLN A 440 20.78 15.18 -44.50
C GLN A 440 21.75 16.19 -43.90
N VAL A 441 22.81 15.71 -43.27
CA VAL A 441 23.85 16.51 -42.62
C VAL A 441 25.20 16.19 -43.23
N PRO A 442 26.06 17.20 -43.52
CA PRO A 442 27.40 16.94 -44.04
C PRO A 442 28.20 15.98 -43.17
N ALA A 443 28.96 15.11 -43.83
CA ALA A 443 29.85 14.16 -43.14
C ALA A 443 30.87 14.88 -42.25
N GLY A 444 31.10 14.37 -41.08
CA GLY A 444 32.04 14.90 -40.09
C GLY A 444 31.48 16.02 -39.21
N GLN A 445 30.23 16.46 -39.38
CA GLN A 445 29.58 17.36 -38.42
C GLN A 445 29.18 16.64 -37.15
N VAL A 446 29.14 17.38 -36.05
CA VAL A 446 28.77 16.90 -34.73
C VAL A 446 27.38 17.40 -34.35
N LEU A 447 26.52 16.45 -33.96
CA LEU A 447 25.30 16.72 -33.17
C LEU A 447 25.63 16.46 -31.71
N LEU A 448 25.30 17.42 -30.86
CA LEU A 448 25.42 17.27 -29.43
C LEU A 448 24.03 17.16 -28.81
N GLU A 449 23.78 16.02 -28.21
CA GLU A 449 22.59 15.79 -27.40
C GLU A 449 22.96 15.94 -25.92
N VAL A 450 22.18 16.73 -25.23
CA VAL A 450 22.35 16.91 -23.78
C VAL A 450 21.03 16.70 -23.10
N GLN A 451 21.05 15.86 -22.07
CA GLN A 451 19.92 15.69 -21.14
C GLN A 451 20.19 16.55 -19.90
N TRP A 452 19.16 17.28 -19.51
CA TRP A 452 19.20 18.22 -18.40
C TRP A 452 18.15 17.82 -17.39
N GLN A 453 18.50 17.89 -16.11
CA GLN A 453 17.58 17.67 -15.01
C GLN A 453 17.22 18.99 -14.34
N ILE A 454 15.93 19.15 -14.05
CA ILE A 454 15.44 20.17 -13.12
C ILE A 454 15.66 19.61 -11.71
N ALA A 455 16.75 20.02 -11.08
CA ALA A 455 17.16 19.57 -9.75
C ALA A 455 16.42 20.33 -8.67
N ILE A 456 15.63 19.63 -7.86
CA ILE A 456 14.87 20.19 -6.73
C ILE A 456 15.59 19.83 -5.43
N PRO A 457 15.66 20.75 -4.44
CA PRO A 457 16.23 20.44 -3.15
C PRO A 457 15.59 19.21 -2.51
N PRO A 458 16.40 18.21 -2.03
CA PRO A 458 15.87 16.92 -1.55
C PRO A 458 14.82 17.05 -0.44
N ARG A 459 14.99 18.04 0.45
CA ARG A 459 14.09 18.28 1.59
C ARG A 459 12.65 18.61 1.18
N LEU A 460 12.45 19.19 0.00
CA LEU A 460 11.16 19.67 -0.49
C LEU A 460 10.76 19.03 -1.83
N ALA A 461 11.53 18.04 -2.29
CA ALA A 461 11.25 17.36 -3.55
C ALA A 461 9.84 16.76 -3.59
N HIS A 462 9.38 16.15 -2.51
CA HIS A 462 8.03 15.59 -2.38
C HIS A 462 6.91 16.65 -2.53
N ALA A 463 7.20 17.90 -2.17
CA ALA A 463 6.23 18.99 -2.24
C ALA A 463 6.19 19.68 -3.60
N LEU A 464 7.32 19.76 -4.31
CA LEU A 464 7.45 20.51 -5.56
C LEU A 464 7.36 19.63 -6.83
N LYS A 465 7.92 18.42 -6.79
CA LYS A 465 7.91 17.48 -7.95
C LYS A 465 6.53 17.24 -8.57
N PRO A 466 5.43 17.09 -7.81
CA PRO A 466 4.12 16.83 -8.39
C PRO A 466 3.61 17.92 -9.34
N TYR A 467 4.18 19.12 -9.29
CA TYR A 467 3.77 20.25 -10.14
C TYR A 467 4.60 20.38 -11.42
N LEU A 468 5.74 19.69 -11.50
CA LEU A 468 6.54 19.63 -12.72
C LEU A 468 5.97 18.57 -13.67
N ASN A 469 5.61 18.97 -14.87
CA ASN A 469 5.15 18.03 -15.90
C ASN A 469 6.28 17.07 -16.32
N HIS A 470 7.52 17.59 -16.39
CA HIS A 470 8.73 16.83 -16.71
C HIS A 470 9.89 17.39 -15.90
N ASN A 471 10.69 16.53 -15.30
CA ASN A 471 11.92 16.89 -14.60
C ASN A 471 13.18 16.73 -15.44
N LEU A 472 13.03 16.18 -16.66
CA LEU A 472 14.10 16.02 -17.63
C LEU A 472 13.79 16.83 -18.89
N LEU A 473 14.78 17.59 -19.35
CA LEU A 473 14.76 18.34 -20.61
C LEU A 473 15.82 17.77 -21.53
N ARG A 474 15.58 17.82 -22.82
CA ARG A 474 16.49 17.32 -23.85
C ARG A 474 16.78 18.42 -24.87
N THR A 475 18.04 18.65 -25.17
CA THR A 475 18.44 19.51 -26.26
C THR A 475 19.29 18.75 -27.27
N LEU A 476 19.09 19.00 -28.55
CA LEU A 476 19.87 18.42 -29.64
C LEU A 476 20.34 19.53 -30.58
N THR A 477 21.63 19.81 -30.57
CA THR A 477 22.20 20.95 -31.28
C THR A 477 23.21 20.49 -32.34
N LEU A 478 23.06 20.99 -33.54
CA LEU A 478 24.01 20.73 -34.65
C LEU A 478 25.15 21.74 -34.59
N GLU A 479 26.35 21.30 -34.89
CA GLU A 479 27.53 22.14 -35.06
C GLU A 479 27.29 23.27 -36.04
N GLY A 480 27.57 24.52 -35.63
CA GLY A 480 27.31 25.73 -36.41
C GLY A 480 25.83 26.12 -36.54
N GLY A 481 24.92 25.33 -35.97
CA GLY A 481 23.50 25.63 -35.92
C GLY A 481 23.13 26.43 -34.67
N THR A 482 21.98 27.13 -34.74
CA THR A 482 21.44 27.90 -33.60
C THR A 482 20.11 27.36 -33.12
N ALA A 483 19.56 26.32 -33.76
CA ALA A 483 18.25 25.74 -33.43
C ALA A 483 18.40 24.49 -32.55
N ASP A 484 17.43 24.27 -31.66
CA ASP A 484 17.24 23.00 -30.99
C ASP A 484 16.45 22.05 -31.91
N LEU A 485 17.05 20.90 -32.19
CA LEU A 485 16.49 19.87 -33.07
C LEU A 485 15.77 18.75 -32.29
N SER A 486 15.67 18.85 -30.97
CA SER A 486 15.13 17.79 -30.10
C SER A 486 13.68 17.42 -30.41
N SER A 487 12.86 18.40 -30.81
CA SER A 487 11.46 18.19 -31.22
C SER A 487 11.33 17.57 -32.63
N ALA A 488 12.25 17.88 -33.55
CA ALA A 488 12.25 17.35 -34.90
C ALA A 488 12.85 15.92 -34.94
N LEU A 489 13.83 15.64 -34.12
CA LEU A 489 14.49 14.36 -33.98
C LEU A 489 14.24 13.81 -32.57
N THR A 490 13.07 13.21 -32.42
CA THR A 490 12.69 12.57 -31.13
C THR A 490 13.62 11.39 -30.83
N GLU A 491 13.72 10.99 -29.56
CA GLU A 491 14.53 9.86 -29.14
C GLU A 491 14.12 8.58 -29.89
N ALA A 492 12.81 8.31 -29.96
CA ALA A 492 12.27 7.17 -30.69
C ALA A 492 12.63 7.16 -32.20
N SER A 493 12.82 8.33 -32.84
CA SER A 493 13.20 8.42 -34.25
C SER A 493 14.71 8.35 -34.45
N LEU A 494 15.51 8.79 -33.46
CA LEU A 494 16.96 8.89 -33.55
C LEU A 494 17.64 7.57 -33.15
N GLU A 495 17.19 6.91 -32.08
CA GLU A 495 17.81 5.74 -31.50
C GLU A 495 18.02 4.56 -32.48
N PRO A 496 17.04 4.20 -33.32
CA PRO A 496 17.21 3.13 -34.32
C PRO A 496 18.25 3.43 -35.40
N GLN A 497 18.62 4.71 -35.60
CA GLN A 497 19.56 5.17 -36.63
C GLN A 497 20.99 5.35 -36.08
N ILE A 498 21.16 5.25 -34.79
CA ILE A 498 22.42 5.44 -34.10
C ILE A 498 23.19 4.11 -34.01
N LYS A 499 24.49 4.15 -34.34
CA LYS A 499 25.40 3.02 -34.21
C LYS A 499 26.40 3.27 -33.10
N THR A 500 26.65 2.25 -32.28
CA THR A 500 27.71 2.26 -31.27
C THR A 500 29.08 2.12 -31.92
N LEU A 501 30.11 2.71 -31.31
CA LEU A 501 31.47 2.69 -31.83
C LEU A 501 32.44 1.98 -30.88
N PRO A 502 33.46 1.28 -31.41
CA PRO A 502 34.51 0.69 -30.58
C PRO A 502 35.28 1.74 -29.75
N VAL A 503 35.61 1.43 -28.50
CA VAL A 503 36.22 2.36 -27.51
C VAL A 503 37.51 3.06 -28.06
N LYS A 504 38.31 2.35 -28.84
CA LYS A 504 39.51 2.92 -29.45
C LYS A 504 39.19 4.03 -30.45
N MET A 505 38.09 3.91 -31.16
CA MET A 505 37.60 4.89 -32.14
C MET A 505 36.99 6.09 -31.42
N VAL A 506 36.20 5.85 -30.38
CA VAL A 506 35.58 6.88 -29.51
C VAL A 506 36.66 7.84 -28.98
N ARG A 507 37.75 7.34 -28.42
CA ARG A 507 38.85 8.18 -27.90
C ARG A 507 39.46 9.13 -28.96
N LYS A 508 39.64 8.64 -30.17
CA LYS A 508 40.16 9.47 -31.28
C LYS A 508 39.17 10.54 -31.70
N LEU A 509 37.90 10.20 -31.77
CA LEU A 509 36.84 11.13 -32.13
C LEU A 509 36.66 12.25 -31.09
N ILE A 510 36.67 11.90 -29.78
CA ILE A 510 36.60 12.91 -28.72
C ILE A 510 37.78 13.89 -28.82
N GLN A 511 39.02 13.38 -29.05
CA GLN A 511 40.18 14.24 -29.21
C GLN A 511 40.04 15.19 -30.40
N SER A 512 39.48 14.74 -31.54
CA SER A 512 39.30 15.57 -32.72
C SER A 512 38.16 16.57 -32.60
N ALA A 513 37.19 16.33 -31.71
CA ALA A 513 36.00 17.16 -31.50
C ALA A 513 36.13 18.09 -30.27
N LYS A 514 37.18 17.99 -29.48
CA LYS A 514 37.34 18.66 -28.19
C LYS A 514 37.05 20.16 -28.23
N ASP A 515 37.59 20.85 -29.21
CA ASP A 515 37.48 22.32 -29.33
C ASP A 515 36.14 22.73 -30.00
N ARG A 516 35.43 21.78 -30.60
CA ARG A 516 34.15 21.98 -31.32
C ARG A 516 32.94 21.83 -30.39
N ILE A 517 33.05 21.02 -29.30
CA ILE A 517 31.96 20.72 -28.38
C ILE A 517 31.48 21.94 -27.59
N PRO A 518 32.37 22.78 -26.97
CA PRO A 518 31.91 23.88 -26.13
C PRO A 518 30.95 24.87 -26.80
N PRO A 519 31.20 25.34 -28.04
CA PRO A 519 30.25 26.24 -28.70
C PRO A 519 28.87 25.60 -28.96
N ILE A 520 28.82 24.29 -29.27
CA ILE A 520 27.58 23.55 -29.49
C ILE A 520 26.82 23.41 -28.15
N TYR A 521 27.55 23.12 -27.08
CA TYR A 521 27.00 23.00 -25.73
C TYR A 521 26.40 24.32 -25.26
N ASP A 522 27.05 25.45 -25.49
CA ASP A 522 26.57 26.77 -25.08
C ASP A 522 25.24 27.14 -25.75
N VAL A 523 25.08 26.78 -27.04
CA VAL A 523 23.79 26.95 -27.75
C VAL A 523 22.73 26.05 -27.13
N GLY A 524 23.02 24.78 -26.88
CA GLY A 524 22.11 23.84 -26.21
C GLY A 524 21.71 24.29 -24.81
N LEU A 525 22.66 24.80 -24.03
CA LEU A 525 22.40 25.38 -22.70
C LEU A 525 21.44 26.58 -22.76
N GLY A 526 21.58 27.45 -23.79
CA GLY A 526 20.65 28.54 -24.01
C GLY A 526 19.21 28.07 -24.22
N HIS A 527 19.01 27.04 -25.02
CA HIS A 527 17.70 26.43 -25.23
C HIS A 527 17.18 25.74 -23.97
N ALA A 528 18.04 24.99 -23.26
CA ALA A 528 17.68 24.33 -22.01
C ALA A 528 17.24 25.32 -20.93
N LYS A 529 17.92 26.47 -20.80
CA LYS A 529 17.52 27.53 -19.87
C LYS A 529 16.14 28.10 -20.20
N ALA A 530 15.84 28.34 -21.48
CA ALA A 530 14.52 28.82 -21.86
C ALA A 530 13.40 27.80 -21.57
N GLN A 531 13.66 26.53 -21.79
CA GLN A 531 12.71 25.44 -21.44
C GLN A 531 12.56 25.31 -19.92
N PHE A 532 13.66 25.41 -19.18
CA PHE A 532 13.69 25.38 -17.73
C PHE A 532 12.86 26.52 -17.11
N ASP A 533 13.11 27.75 -17.56
CA ASP A 533 12.38 28.92 -17.06
C ASP A 533 10.88 28.79 -17.29
N ALA A 534 10.47 28.30 -18.46
CA ALA A 534 9.07 28.07 -18.79
C ALA A 534 8.45 26.94 -17.91
N ALA A 535 9.14 25.82 -17.75
CA ALA A 535 8.65 24.67 -16.96
C ALA A 535 8.55 25.03 -15.46
N VAL A 536 9.53 25.73 -14.92
CA VAL A 536 9.52 26.17 -13.51
C VAL A 536 8.43 27.22 -13.27
N ALA A 537 8.24 28.17 -14.19
CA ALA A 537 7.19 29.18 -14.08
C ALA A 537 5.79 28.53 -14.05
N GLU A 538 5.50 27.61 -14.96
CA GLU A 538 4.23 26.86 -14.99
C GLU A 538 4.02 26.05 -13.71
N ALA A 539 5.05 25.33 -13.27
CA ALA A 539 4.98 24.52 -12.06
C ALA A 539 4.77 25.37 -10.80
N ARG A 540 5.44 26.52 -10.72
CA ARG A 540 5.29 27.49 -9.62
C ARG A 540 3.88 28.04 -9.54
N GLU A 541 3.27 28.41 -10.66
CA GLU A 541 1.88 28.89 -10.73
C GLU A 541 0.90 27.85 -10.20
N LYS A 542 1.01 26.58 -10.66
CA LYS A 542 0.19 25.46 -10.19
C LYS A 542 0.36 25.22 -8.69
N HIS A 543 1.59 25.25 -8.22
CA HIS A 543 1.91 25.05 -6.81
C HIS A 543 1.37 26.20 -5.93
N GLU A 544 1.50 27.44 -6.37
CA GLU A 544 0.97 28.62 -5.67
C GLU A 544 -0.55 28.53 -5.53
N ALA A 545 -1.26 28.19 -6.61
CA ALA A 545 -2.70 27.98 -6.58
C ALA A 545 -3.12 26.87 -5.60
N ALA A 546 -2.37 25.77 -5.56
CA ALA A 546 -2.63 24.67 -4.61
C ALA A 546 -2.35 25.07 -3.15
N CYS A 547 -1.30 25.84 -2.90
CA CYS A 547 -1.00 26.40 -1.58
C CYS A 547 -2.10 27.35 -1.10
N ASP A 548 -2.56 28.25 -1.95
CA ASP A 548 -3.63 29.20 -1.62
C ASP A 548 -4.95 28.47 -1.34
N ALA A 549 -5.33 27.51 -2.18
CA ALA A 549 -6.50 26.68 -1.97
C ALA A 549 -6.45 25.94 -0.64
N ARG A 550 -5.27 25.40 -0.26
CA ARG A 550 -5.08 24.71 1.03
C ARG A 550 -5.21 25.68 2.22
N ILE A 551 -4.63 26.87 2.13
CA ILE A 551 -4.74 27.90 3.18
C ILE A 551 -6.19 28.36 3.32
N GLU A 552 -6.88 28.67 2.23
CA GLU A 552 -8.29 29.05 2.24
C GLU A 552 -9.18 27.96 2.82
N ARG A 553 -8.93 26.71 2.42
CA ARG A 553 -9.63 25.55 2.97
C ARG A 553 -9.41 25.41 4.48
N THR A 554 -8.17 25.56 4.97
CA THR A 554 -7.85 25.48 6.39
C THR A 554 -8.51 26.63 7.17
N ARG A 555 -8.50 27.84 6.61
CA ARG A 555 -9.14 29.03 7.20
C ARG A 555 -10.66 28.86 7.28
N TYR A 556 -11.29 28.33 6.23
CA TYR A 556 -12.70 27.96 6.24
C TYR A 556 -13.00 26.96 7.36
N LEU A 557 -12.24 25.88 7.44
CA LEU A 557 -12.42 24.87 8.50
C LEU A 557 -12.25 25.46 9.90
N ALA A 558 -11.28 26.33 10.12
CA ALA A 558 -11.08 27.02 11.40
C ALA A 558 -12.28 27.92 11.78
N SER A 559 -13.03 28.42 10.78
CA SER A 559 -14.22 29.23 11.03
C SER A 559 -15.48 28.42 11.37
N VAL A 560 -15.55 27.14 10.98
CA VAL A 560 -16.77 26.32 11.09
C VAL A 560 -16.61 25.08 11.97
N ASN A 561 -15.40 24.62 12.23
CA ASN A 561 -15.10 23.42 13.00
C ASN A 561 -14.31 23.76 14.27
N PRO A 562 -14.86 23.55 15.48
CA PRO A 562 -14.15 23.86 16.74
C PRO A 562 -12.84 23.08 16.94
N LEU A 563 -12.68 21.95 16.23
CA LEU A 563 -11.48 21.12 16.30
C LEU A 563 -10.33 21.64 15.41
N VAL A 564 -10.57 22.64 14.56
CA VAL A 564 -9.55 23.29 13.74
C VAL A 564 -9.33 24.69 14.28
N ASN A 565 -8.12 25.00 14.69
CA ASN A 565 -7.80 26.27 15.33
C ASN A 565 -6.95 27.19 14.44
N GLU A 566 -6.78 28.44 14.88
CA GLU A 566 -6.01 29.43 14.14
C GLU A 566 -4.52 29.06 14.00
N GLN A 567 -3.98 28.25 14.91
CA GLN A 567 -2.61 27.75 14.79
C GLN A 567 -2.43 26.80 13.59
N ASP A 568 -3.47 26.08 13.19
CA ASP A 568 -3.44 25.22 12.01
C ASP A 568 -3.37 26.06 10.73
N VAL A 569 -4.05 27.21 10.70
CA VAL A 569 -3.94 28.19 9.60
C VAL A 569 -2.53 28.75 9.52
N VAL A 570 -1.98 29.20 10.65
CA VAL A 570 -0.60 29.72 10.71
C VAL A 570 0.42 28.66 10.26
N LYS A 571 0.26 27.40 10.67
CA LYS A 571 1.12 26.28 10.19
C LYS A 571 1.02 26.09 8.68
N ALA A 572 -0.20 26.13 8.12
CA ALA A 572 -0.41 26.00 6.68
C ALA A 572 0.25 27.14 5.90
N GLU A 573 0.14 28.39 6.40
CA GLU A 573 0.77 29.57 5.82
C GLU A 573 2.31 29.48 5.88
N MET A 574 2.88 29.08 7.02
CA MET A 574 4.33 28.88 7.16
C MET A 574 4.87 27.80 6.24
N GLN A 575 4.15 26.68 6.11
CA GLN A 575 4.55 25.62 5.20
C GLN A 575 4.50 26.07 3.74
N ALA A 576 3.45 26.76 3.35
CA ALA A 576 3.31 27.30 2.00
C ALA A 576 4.44 28.28 1.67
N GLU A 577 4.78 29.18 2.59
CA GLU A 577 5.86 30.13 2.40
C GLU A 577 7.22 29.45 2.24
N MET A 578 7.53 28.47 3.10
CA MET A 578 8.75 27.67 2.98
C MET A 578 8.84 26.94 1.63
N GLN A 579 7.71 26.37 1.15
CA GLN A 579 7.65 25.68 -0.13
C GLN A 579 7.77 26.63 -1.32
N ARG A 580 7.21 27.87 -1.23
CA ARG A 580 7.37 28.91 -2.26
C ARG A 580 8.82 29.35 -2.40
N GLN A 581 9.51 29.55 -1.28
CA GLN A 581 10.93 29.94 -1.29
C GLN A 581 11.83 28.85 -1.90
N ALA A 582 11.47 27.59 -1.78
CA ALA A 582 12.25 26.48 -2.32
C ALA A 582 12.33 26.44 -3.86
N TRP A 583 11.44 27.15 -4.56
CA TRP A 583 11.55 27.31 -6.02
C TRP A 583 12.77 28.14 -6.44
N ASP A 584 13.29 28.98 -5.56
CA ASP A 584 14.46 29.82 -5.83
C ASP A 584 15.77 28.98 -5.78
N ASP A 585 15.74 27.79 -5.16
CA ASP A 585 16.84 26.83 -5.06
C ASP A 585 16.78 25.73 -6.14
N VAL A 586 15.84 25.81 -7.07
CA VAL A 586 15.71 24.84 -8.19
C VAL A 586 16.72 25.19 -9.28
N GLU A 587 17.53 24.21 -9.68
CA GLU A 587 18.63 24.40 -10.61
C GLU A 587 18.50 23.50 -11.85
N LEU A 588 19.07 23.98 -12.97
CA LEU A 588 19.23 23.20 -14.20
C LEU A 588 20.61 22.51 -14.18
N GLN A 589 20.64 21.19 -14.21
CA GLN A 589 21.89 20.42 -14.18
C GLN A 589 22.00 19.49 -15.39
N PRO A 590 23.16 19.41 -16.09
CA PRO A 590 23.37 18.40 -17.12
C PRO A 590 23.57 17.03 -16.48
N VAL A 591 22.81 16.00 -16.93
CA VAL A 591 22.89 14.64 -16.41
C VAL A 591 23.37 13.63 -17.45
N GLY A 592 23.31 13.97 -18.73
CA GLY A 592 23.82 13.12 -19.81
C GLY A 592 24.24 13.92 -21.02
N VAL A 593 25.33 13.49 -21.66
CA VAL A 593 25.85 14.09 -22.91
C VAL A 593 26.14 13.00 -23.92
N ARG A 594 25.58 13.13 -25.12
CA ARG A 594 25.88 12.24 -26.25
C ARG A 594 26.42 13.03 -27.43
N MET A 595 27.66 12.73 -27.81
CA MET A 595 28.24 13.27 -29.04
C MET A 595 27.92 12.33 -30.20
N ILE A 596 27.19 12.82 -31.19
CA ILE A 596 26.79 12.06 -32.38
C ILE A 596 27.54 12.58 -33.58
N LEU A 597 28.38 11.75 -34.19
CA LEU A 597 29.10 12.10 -35.42
C LEU A 597 28.25 11.70 -36.62
N CYS A 598 28.04 12.64 -37.55
CA CYS A 598 27.33 12.37 -38.80
C CYS A 598 28.28 11.78 -39.83
N ALA A 599 27.89 10.69 -40.47
CA ALA A 599 28.65 10.03 -41.52
C ALA A 599 27.75 9.63 -42.69
N PRO A 600 28.31 9.42 -43.92
CA PRO A 600 27.57 8.89 -45.06
C PRO A 600 27.07 7.46 -44.76
N PRO A 601 25.92 7.04 -45.34
CA PRO A 601 25.46 5.66 -45.20
C PRO A 601 26.50 4.65 -45.70
N GLY A 602 26.72 3.58 -44.92
CA GLY A 602 27.68 2.53 -45.22
C GLY A 602 29.11 2.81 -44.74
N THR A 603 29.30 3.71 -43.78
CA THR A 603 30.62 4.04 -43.19
C THR A 603 31.07 2.99 -42.17
N VAL A 604 30.16 2.27 -41.51
CA VAL A 604 30.44 1.19 -40.53
C VAL A 604 29.56 -0.01 -40.82
#